data_5327a043c71a9bb04ad3980c6175a94f
#
_entry.id   5327a043c71a9bb04ad3980c6175a94f
#
_cell.length_a   1.000
_cell.length_b   1.000
_cell.length_c   1.000
_cell.angle_alpha   90.00
_cell.angle_beta   90.00
_cell.angle_gamma   90.00
#
_symmetry.space_group_name_H-M   'P 1'
#
loop_
_entity.id
_entity.type
_entity.pdbx_description
1 polymer ?
#
loop_
_entity_poly.entity_id
_entity_poly.type
_entity_poly.pdbx_seq_one_letter_code
_entity_poly.pdbx_strand_id
1 'polypeptide(L)'
;MQIPANTIYPRTGDRETVYLNAVVSDPNISVGDYTIYNDFLRDPTEFVRNNVLYHYPINGDRLVIGKFCSIACGARFLFNSANHTLGSLANYTFPLFFEEWELDRANVAAAWDNKGDIVIGNDVWIGYEAVIMAGVRIGDGAVIAARAVVTRDVPPYTIMGGVPAKTIRPRFDDRTAARLLELQWWNWPVEKIRANLPRIMRGEIDKLG
;
A
#
# COMPACT_ATOMS: atom_id res chain seq x y z
N MET A 1 -26.69 -13.96 0.61
CA MET A 1 -25.67 -14.09 -0.46
C MET A 1 -24.32 -13.78 0.17
N GLN A 2 -23.40 -14.73 0.18
CA GLN A 2 -22.03 -14.50 0.66
C GLN A 2 -21.31 -13.53 -0.30
N ILE A 3 -20.54 -12.59 0.25
CA ILE A 3 -19.64 -11.74 -0.53
C ILE A 3 -18.27 -12.42 -0.47
N PRO A 4 -17.81 -13.10 -1.54
CA PRO A 4 -16.53 -13.81 -1.49
C PRO A 4 -15.38 -12.79 -1.51
N ALA A 5 -14.47 -12.91 -0.55
CA ALA A 5 -13.30 -12.05 -0.43
C ALA A 5 -12.16 -12.43 -1.40
N ASN A 6 -12.27 -13.60 -2.04
CA ASN A 6 -11.21 -14.21 -2.87
C ASN A 6 -11.58 -14.39 -4.34
N THR A 7 -12.62 -13.71 -4.81
CA THR A 7 -12.91 -13.70 -6.26
C THR A 7 -11.96 -12.74 -6.97
N ILE A 8 -11.44 -13.13 -8.14
CA ILE A 8 -10.50 -12.27 -8.88
C ILE A 8 -11.19 -10.96 -9.28
N TYR A 9 -12.31 -11.07 -9.99
CA TYR A 9 -13.08 -9.93 -10.51
C TYR A 9 -14.36 -9.74 -9.72
N PRO A 10 -14.41 -8.81 -8.75
CA PRO A 10 -15.58 -8.65 -7.87
C PRO A 10 -16.79 -8.00 -8.56
N ARG A 11 -16.57 -7.33 -9.70
CA ARG A 11 -17.62 -6.62 -10.45
C ARG A 11 -17.98 -7.38 -11.72
N THR A 12 -19.27 -7.65 -11.91
CA THR A 12 -19.76 -8.33 -13.12
C THR A 12 -19.46 -7.49 -14.37
N GLY A 13 -18.82 -8.11 -15.35
CA GLY A 13 -18.46 -7.46 -16.62
C GLY A 13 -17.24 -6.53 -16.57
N ASP A 14 -16.65 -6.32 -15.40
CA ASP A 14 -15.42 -5.54 -15.22
C ASP A 14 -14.21 -6.46 -15.15
N ARG A 15 -13.17 -6.16 -15.92
CA ARG A 15 -11.88 -6.88 -15.95
C ARG A 15 -10.73 -5.96 -15.52
N GLU A 16 -11.00 -4.72 -15.20
CA GLU A 16 -10.01 -3.72 -14.79
C GLU A 16 -9.84 -3.67 -13.27
N THR A 17 -10.79 -4.24 -12.50
CA THR A 17 -10.76 -4.25 -11.03
C THR A 17 -10.64 -5.67 -10.49
N VAL A 18 -9.66 -5.90 -9.62
CA VAL A 18 -9.44 -7.19 -8.96
C VAL A 18 -9.44 -7.04 -7.42
N TYR A 19 -9.78 -8.12 -6.70
CA TYR A 19 -9.36 -8.25 -5.31
C TYR A 19 -7.90 -8.69 -5.27
N LEU A 20 -7.04 -7.90 -4.64
CA LEU A 20 -5.59 -8.15 -4.64
C LEU A 20 -5.20 -9.43 -3.95
N ASN A 21 -5.88 -9.82 -2.86
CA ASN A 21 -5.62 -11.08 -2.17
C ASN A 21 -5.87 -12.33 -3.03
N ALA A 22 -6.64 -12.19 -4.13
CA ALA A 22 -6.92 -13.28 -5.06
C ALA A 22 -5.87 -13.44 -6.18
N VAL A 23 -5.00 -12.43 -6.39
CA VAL A 23 -4.02 -12.40 -7.48
C VAL A 23 -2.57 -12.31 -7.01
N VAL A 24 -2.35 -11.92 -5.75
CA VAL A 24 -1.00 -11.85 -5.17
C VAL A 24 -0.65 -13.18 -4.51
N SER A 25 0.45 -13.78 -4.94
CA SER A 25 0.97 -15.06 -4.40
C SER A 25 2.40 -14.95 -3.83
N ASP A 26 3.02 -13.77 -3.85
CA ASP A 26 4.36 -13.56 -3.30
C ASP A 26 4.33 -13.70 -1.77
N PRO A 27 5.18 -14.54 -1.15
CA PRO A 27 5.18 -14.77 0.30
C PRO A 27 5.59 -13.54 1.12
N ASN A 28 6.28 -12.57 0.51
CA ASN A 28 6.66 -11.32 1.15
C ASN A 28 5.61 -10.21 0.98
N ILE A 29 4.48 -10.51 0.34
CA ILE A 29 3.38 -9.57 0.16
C ILE A 29 2.13 -10.14 0.81
N SER A 30 1.58 -9.43 1.79
CA SER A 30 0.30 -9.78 2.40
C SER A 30 -0.76 -8.73 2.10
N VAL A 31 -1.95 -9.18 1.74
CA VAL A 31 -3.08 -8.30 1.40
C VAL A 31 -4.32 -8.74 2.16
N GLY A 32 -4.95 -7.79 2.83
CA GLY A 32 -6.21 -8.00 3.55
C GLY A 32 -7.41 -8.11 2.60
N ASP A 33 -8.48 -8.71 3.14
CA ASP A 33 -9.72 -8.96 2.41
C ASP A 33 -10.35 -7.68 1.85
N TYR A 34 -11.03 -7.81 0.72
CA TYR A 34 -11.77 -6.73 0.04
C TYR A 34 -10.92 -5.54 -0.42
N THR A 35 -9.60 -5.64 -0.37
CA THR A 35 -8.71 -4.64 -0.96
C THR A 35 -8.73 -4.79 -2.48
N ILE A 36 -9.09 -3.69 -3.16
CA ILE A 36 -9.19 -3.65 -4.61
C ILE A 36 -8.02 -2.91 -5.25
N TYR A 37 -7.64 -3.38 -6.43
CA TYR A 37 -6.77 -2.67 -7.35
C TYR A 37 -7.50 -2.50 -8.68
N ASN A 38 -7.49 -1.29 -9.21
CA ASN A 38 -8.04 -0.98 -10.53
C ASN A 38 -6.91 -0.54 -11.46
N ASP A 39 -6.80 -1.18 -12.61
CA ASP A 39 -5.89 -0.78 -13.69
C ASP A 39 -6.58 -0.93 -15.05
N PHE A 40 -6.75 0.19 -15.73
CA PHE A 40 -7.35 0.26 -17.07
C PHE A 40 -6.28 0.38 -18.19
N LEU A 41 -5.00 0.40 -17.82
CA LEU A 41 -3.87 0.51 -18.75
C LEU A 41 -3.14 -0.83 -18.93
N ARG A 42 -3.16 -1.68 -17.89
CA ARG A 42 -2.45 -2.96 -17.85
C ARG A 42 -3.35 -4.04 -17.25
N ASP A 43 -2.92 -5.28 -17.34
CA ASP A 43 -3.61 -6.39 -16.67
C ASP A 43 -3.50 -6.23 -15.14
N PRO A 44 -4.61 -6.03 -14.43
CA PRO A 44 -4.61 -5.83 -12.98
C PRO A 44 -4.19 -7.09 -12.20
N THR A 45 -4.22 -8.27 -12.82
CA THR A 45 -3.74 -9.52 -12.19
C THR A 45 -2.22 -9.56 -12.06
N GLU A 46 -1.51 -8.74 -12.83
CA GLU A 46 -0.05 -8.60 -12.82
C GLU A 46 0.44 -7.52 -11.82
N PHE A 47 -0.29 -7.28 -10.75
CA PHE A 47 -0.01 -6.22 -9.76
C PHE A 47 1.43 -6.25 -9.25
N VAL A 48 1.95 -7.41 -8.88
CA VAL A 48 3.31 -7.52 -8.34
C VAL A 48 4.33 -7.04 -9.36
N ARG A 49 4.21 -7.50 -10.60
CA ARG A 49 5.12 -7.12 -11.70
C ARG A 49 5.04 -5.63 -12.04
N ASN A 50 3.82 -5.08 -12.04
CA ASN A 50 3.58 -3.73 -12.55
C ASN A 50 3.78 -2.62 -11.50
N ASN A 51 3.57 -2.95 -10.21
CA ASN A 51 3.41 -1.95 -9.14
C ASN A 51 4.41 -2.12 -8.00
N VAL A 52 4.99 -3.32 -7.78
CA VAL A 52 5.94 -3.60 -6.70
C VAL A 52 7.34 -3.62 -7.28
N LEU A 53 8.09 -2.53 -7.09
CA LEU A 53 9.34 -2.28 -7.81
C LEU A 53 10.54 -2.38 -6.88
N TYR A 54 11.63 -2.97 -7.39
CA TYR A 54 12.89 -3.17 -6.64
C TYR A 54 12.72 -3.99 -5.37
N HIS A 55 11.77 -4.91 -5.38
CA HIS A 55 11.48 -5.83 -4.28
C HIS A 55 12.19 -7.15 -4.54
N TYR A 56 13.30 -7.38 -3.85
CA TYR A 56 14.11 -8.58 -4.00
C TYR A 56 14.27 -9.33 -2.68
N PRO A 57 14.24 -10.67 -2.68
CA PRO A 57 14.29 -11.49 -1.46
C PRO A 57 15.49 -11.21 -0.55
N ILE A 58 16.60 -10.70 -1.10
CA ILE A 58 17.83 -10.39 -0.34
C ILE A 58 17.61 -9.35 0.76
N ASN A 59 16.61 -8.47 0.62
CA ASN A 59 16.31 -7.43 1.61
C ASN A 59 15.51 -7.93 2.80
N GLY A 60 14.72 -8.99 2.61
CA GLY A 60 13.77 -9.46 3.61
C GLY A 60 12.65 -8.47 3.93
N ASP A 61 12.52 -7.37 3.16
CA ASP A 61 11.46 -6.37 3.30
C ASP A 61 10.13 -6.87 2.73
N ARG A 62 9.02 -6.36 3.27
CA ARG A 62 7.69 -6.84 2.95
C ARG A 62 6.76 -5.70 2.54
N LEU A 63 5.77 -6.03 1.73
CA LEU A 63 4.58 -5.21 1.48
C LEU A 63 3.41 -5.76 2.29
N VAL A 64 2.91 -4.96 3.22
CA VAL A 64 1.72 -5.31 4.01
C VAL A 64 0.61 -4.33 3.66
N ILE A 65 -0.52 -4.83 3.15
CA ILE A 65 -1.69 -4.02 2.81
C ILE A 65 -2.88 -4.54 3.62
N GLY A 66 -3.57 -3.63 4.30
CA GLY A 66 -4.74 -3.92 5.11
C GLY A 66 -5.98 -4.27 4.28
N LYS A 67 -7.13 -4.30 4.95
CA LYS A 67 -8.44 -4.62 4.39
C LYS A 67 -9.11 -3.39 3.80
N PHE A 68 -10.01 -3.60 2.83
CA PHE A 68 -10.88 -2.57 2.24
C PHE A 68 -10.13 -1.38 1.66
N CYS A 69 -8.87 -1.54 1.28
CA CYS A 69 -8.13 -0.50 0.59
C CYS A 69 -8.59 -0.37 -0.88
N SER A 70 -8.44 0.82 -1.42
CA SER A 70 -8.68 1.11 -2.83
C SER A 70 -7.40 1.66 -3.45
N ILE A 71 -6.81 0.90 -4.37
CA ILE A 71 -5.56 1.24 -5.03
C ILE A 71 -5.85 1.51 -6.50
N ALA A 72 -5.52 2.72 -6.94
CA ALA A 72 -5.78 3.17 -8.30
C ALA A 72 -4.66 2.75 -9.27
N CYS A 73 -4.98 2.79 -10.54
CA CYS A 73 -4.10 2.52 -11.67
C CYS A 73 -2.77 3.24 -11.55
N GLY A 74 -1.68 2.53 -11.80
CA GLY A 74 -0.33 3.06 -11.84
C GLY A 74 0.30 3.42 -10.48
N ALA A 75 -0.37 3.16 -9.36
CA ALA A 75 0.23 3.31 -8.03
C ALA A 75 1.45 2.39 -7.90
N ARG A 76 2.55 2.86 -7.30
CA ARG A 76 3.81 2.12 -7.21
C ARG A 76 4.35 2.08 -5.79
N PHE A 77 4.95 0.93 -5.45
CA PHE A 77 5.61 0.67 -4.18
C PHE A 77 7.10 0.44 -4.47
N LEU A 78 7.95 1.42 -4.12
CA LEU A 78 9.39 1.36 -4.36
C LEU A 78 10.11 0.83 -3.12
N PHE A 79 10.72 -0.33 -3.26
CA PHE A 79 11.42 -1.01 -2.17
C PHE A 79 12.89 -0.60 -2.06
N ASN A 80 13.56 -1.16 -1.06
CA ASN A 80 14.88 -0.71 -0.62
C ASN A 80 15.95 -0.79 -1.71
N SER A 81 15.89 -1.76 -2.61
CA SER A 81 16.87 -1.85 -3.72
C SER A 81 16.74 -0.74 -4.78
N ALA A 82 15.74 0.16 -4.65
CA ALA A 82 15.68 1.41 -5.41
C ALA A 82 16.56 2.51 -4.83
N ASN A 83 17.08 2.33 -3.63
CA ASN A 83 17.95 3.29 -2.96
C ASN A 83 19.43 2.98 -3.22
N HIS A 84 20.29 3.94 -2.93
CA HIS A 84 21.73 3.76 -2.82
C HIS A 84 22.15 4.08 -1.38
N THR A 85 23.27 3.52 -0.92
CA THR A 85 23.83 3.84 0.39
C THR A 85 24.35 5.27 0.39
N LEU A 86 23.71 6.14 1.17
CA LEU A 86 24.06 7.57 1.22
C LEU A 86 25.37 7.85 1.96
N GLY A 87 25.85 6.91 2.77
CA GLY A 87 27.16 6.99 3.45
C GLY A 87 28.34 6.65 2.56
N SER A 88 28.13 6.17 1.34
CA SER A 88 29.19 5.90 0.37
C SER A 88 29.71 7.20 -0.25
N LEU A 89 31.03 7.26 -0.51
CA LEU A 89 31.63 8.39 -1.27
C LEU A 89 31.26 8.35 -2.75
N ALA A 90 30.80 7.21 -3.26
CA ALA A 90 30.36 7.03 -4.64
C ALA A 90 28.89 6.64 -4.69
N ASN A 91 28.12 7.26 -5.59
CA ASN A 91 26.76 6.83 -5.87
C ASN A 91 26.69 5.60 -6.78
N TYR A 92 27.79 5.19 -7.38
CA TYR A 92 27.85 3.96 -8.16
C TYR A 92 27.76 2.73 -7.26
N THR A 93 26.90 1.79 -7.63
CA THR A 93 26.60 0.58 -6.81
C THR A 93 27.62 -0.53 -7.03
N PHE A 94 28.89 -0.27 -6.74
CA PHE A 94 29.97 -1.26 -6.85
C PHE A 94 29.62 -2.65 -6.29
N PRO A 95 28.96 -2.77 -5.14
CA PRO A 95 28.64 -4.08 -4.57
C PRO A 95 27.73 -4.95 -5.46
N LEU A 96 26.91 -4.36 -6.37
CA LEU A 96 26.10 -5.13 -7.33
C LEU A 96 26.95 -5.77 -8.43
N PHE A 97 28.13 -5.20 -8.71
CA PHE A 97 29.07 -5.66 -9.73
C PHE A 97 30.26 -6.33 -9.07
N PHE A 98 30.00 -7.11 -8.01
CA PHE A 98 31.03 -7.67 -7.14
C PHE A 98 32.03 -8.55 -7.88
N GLU A 99 31.64 -9.29 -8.92
CA GLU A 99 32.51 -10.13 -9.73
C GLU A 99 33.48 -9.26 -10.55
N GLU A 100 32.99 -8.23 -11.21
CA GLU A 100 33.78 -7.33 -12.05
C GLU A 100 34.82 -6.54 -11.24
N TRP A 101 34.45 -6.16 -10.00
CA TRP A 101 35.29 -5.35 -9.12
C TRP A 101 36.00 -6.17 -8.05
N GLU A 102 36.03 -7.51 -8.16
CA GLU A 102 36.71 -8.44 -7.24
C GLU A 102 36.29 -8.21 -5.77
N LEU A 103 35.00 -7.90 -5.53
CA LEU A 103 34.47 -7.69 -4.19
C LEU A 103 33.82 -8.97 -3.66
N ASP A 104 33.73 -9.09 -2.32
CA ASP A 104 32.97 -10.17 -1.71
C ASP A 104 31.48 -10.04 -2.00
N ARG A 105 30.86 -11.13 -2.49
CA ARG A 105 29.41 -11.23 -2.71
C ARG A 105 28.59 -10.88 -1.47
N ALA A 106 29.13 -11.10 -0.28
CA ALA A 106 28.48 -10.71 0.98
C ALA A 106 28.22 -9.20 1.07
N ASN A 107 28.96 -8.37 0.31
CA ASN A 107 28.79 -6.93 0.29
C ASN A 107 27.59 -6.46 -0.56
N VAL A 108 26.93 -7.33 -1.33
CA VAL A 108 25.80 -6.93 -2.20
C VAL A 108 24.70 -6.25 -1.42
N ALA A 109 24.37 -6.73 -0.22
CA ALA A 109 23.36 -6.11 0.66
C ALA A 109 23.77 -4.72 1.17
N ALA A 110 25.04 -4.33 1.07
CA ALA A 110 25.54 -2.99 1.43
C ALA A 110 25.40 -1.97 0.29
N ALA A 111 24.87 -2.37 -0.87
CA ALA A 111 24.69 -1.47 -2.01
C ALA A 111 23.60 -0.40 -1.78
N TRP A 112 22.73 -0.61 -0.79
CA TRP A 112 21.61 0.29 -0.45
C TRP A 112 21.31 0.31 1.04
N ASP A 113 20.69 1.42 1.49
CA ASP A 113 20.20 1.54 2.85
C ASP A 113 18.81 0.86 2.96
N ASN A 114 18.67 -0.09 3.90
CA ASN A 114 17.41 -0.77 4.16
C ASN A 114 16.55 0.07 5.15
N LYS A 115 15.40 0.56 4.70
CA LYS A 115 14.44 1.35 5.49
C LYS A 115 13.29 0.52 6.06
N GLY A 116 13.27 -0.79 5.77
CA GLY A 116 12.24 -1.71 6.24
C GLY A 116 11.03 -1.82 5.31
N ASP A 117 9.97 -2.40 5.87
CA ASP A 117 8.72 -2.75 5.19
C ASP A 117 7.92 -1.52 4.73
N ILE A 118 7.15 -1.67 3.66
CA ILE A 118 6.04 -0.76 3.35
C ILE A 118 4.76 -1.34 3.99
N VAL A 119 4.11 -0.56 4.86
CA VAL A 119 2.91 -0.99 5.58
C VAL A 119 1.76 -0.04 5.31
N ILE A 120 0.70 -0.57 4.71
CA ILE A 120 -0.54 0.16 4.43
C ILE A 120 -1.61 -0.35 5.39
N GLY A 121 -2.25 0.53 6.15
CA GLY A 121 -3.36 0.24 7.03
C GLY A 121 -4.63 -0.19 6.30
N ASN A 122 -5.75 -0.16 6.99
CA ASN A 122 -7.06 -0.53 6.45
C ASN A 122 -7.81 0.71 5.92
N ASP A 123 -8.77 0.53 5.01
CA ASP A 123 -9.58 1.63 4.44
C ASP A 123 -8.74 2.76 3.82
N VAL A 124 -7.55 2.43 3.30
CA VAL A 124 -6.65 3.41 2.68
C VAL A 124 -7.01 3.57 1.20
N TRP A 125 -7.06 4.83 0.75
CA TRP A 125 -7.18 5.14 -0.66
C TRP A 125 -5.85 5.65 -1.22
N ILE A 126 -5.28 4.91 -2.18
CA ILE A 126 -4.07 5.30 -2.91
C ILE A 126 -4.49 5.74 -4.31
N GLY A 127 -4.29 7.02 -4.60
CA GLY A 127 -4.68 7.68 -5.83
C GLY A 127 -3.82 7.28 -7.04
N TYR A 128 -4.30 7.63 -8.22
CA TYR A 128 -3.70 7.36 -9.52
C TYR A 128 -2.22 7.77 -9.56
N GLU A 129 -1.34 6.85 -10.01
CA GLU A 129 0.11 7.06 -10.16
C GLU A 129 0.83 7.54 -8.88
N ALA A 130 0.27 7.35 -7.69
CA ALA A 130 0.98 7.67 -6.46
C ALA A 130 2.18 6.72 -6.25
N VAL A 131 3.24 7.23 -5.63
CA VAL A 131 4.46 6.47 -5.34
C VAL A 131 4.68 6.41 -3.83
N ILE A 132 4.79 5.19 -3.31
CA ILE A 132 5.08 4.92 -1.89
C ILE A 132 6.53 4.44 -1.78
N MET A 133 7.34 5.15 -1.00
CA MET A 133 8.75 4.85 -0.84
C MET A 133 8.98 3.79 0.25
N ALA A 134 10.13 3.12 0.19
CA ALA A 134 10.56 2.11 1.16
C ALA A 134 10.48 2.62 2.60
N GLY A 135 10.05 1.75 3.52
CA GLY A 135 9.95 2.00 4.96
C GLY A 135 8.72 2.82 5.39
N VAL A 136 7.90 3.30 4.45
CA VAL A 136 6.72 4.14 4.77
C VAL A 136 5.59 3.32 5.38
N ARG A 137 4.99 3.87 6.43
CA ARG A 137 3.75 3.39 7.05
C ARG A 137 2.60 4.36 6.79
N ILE A 138 1.50 3.86 6.24
CA ILE A 138 0.28 4.64 5.99
C ILE A 138 -0.80 4.14 6.95
N GLY A 139 -1.29 5.04 7.81
CA GLY A 139 -2.30 4.73 8.81
C GLY A 139 -3.68 4.46 8.22
N ASP A 140 -4.54 3.80 9.02
CA ASP A 140 -5.91 3.44 8.64
C ASP A 140 -6.70 4.65 8.14
N GLY A 141 -7.49 4.45 7.11
CA GLY A 141 -8.35 5.49 6.56
C GLY A 141 -7.64 6.67 5.89
N ALA A 142 -6.33 6.62 5.68
CA ALA A 142 -5.60 7.68 5.00
C ALA A 142 -5.94 7.75 3.50
N VAL A 143 -5.71 8.91 2.92
CA VAL A 143 -5.87 9.15 1.48
C VAL A 143 -4.57 9.71 0.92
N ILE A 144 -4.04 9.05 -0.09
CA ILE A 144 -2.90 9.51 -0.87
C ILE A 144 -3.42 10.05 -2.20
N ALA A 145 -3.21 11.34 -2.43
CA ALA A 145 -3.66 11.99 -3.65
C ALA A 145 -2.94 11.44 -4.90
N ALA A 146 -3.58 11.60 -6.06
CA ALA A 146 -2.98 11.21 -7.34
C ALA A 146 -1.60 11.86 -7.53
N ARG A 147 -0.64 11.06 -8.05
CA ARG A 147 0.74 11.48 -8.33
C ARG A 147 1.54 11.99 -7.13
N ALA A 148 1.09 11.70 -5.91
CA ALA A 148 1.85 12.02 -4.71
C ALA A 148 3.05 11.09 -4.56
N VAL A 149 4.19 11.61 -4.07
CA VAL A 149 5.37 10.81 -3.72
C VAL A 149 5.51 10.81 -2.19
N VAL A 150 5.11 9.70 -1.57
CA VAL A 150 5.09 9.54 -0.11
C VAL A 150 6.45 9.06 0.38
N THR A 151 7.17 9.91 1.10
CA THR A 151 8.55 9.69 1.56
C THR A 151 8.67 9.52 3.08
N ARG A 152 7.55 9.60 3.82
CA ARG A 152 7.46 9.48 5.28
C ARG A 152 6.10 8.94 5.69
N ASP A 153 6.00 8.51 6.93
CA ASP A 153 4.76 7.98 7.49
C ASP A 153 3.58 8.95 7.37
N VAL A 154 2.41 8.38 7.18
CA VAL A 154 1.13 9.09 7.04
C VAL A 154 0.24 8.74 8.23
N PRO A 155 -0.18 9.73 9.04
CA PRO A 155 -1.09 9.47 10.15
C PRO A 155 -2.45 8.93 9.66
N PRO A 156 -3.18 8.18 10.51
CA PRO A 156 -4.53 7.74 10.19
C PRO A 156 -5.45 8.90 9.79
N TYR A 157 -6.41 8.63 8.91
CA TYR A 157 -7.42 9.59 8.45
C TYR A 157 -6.86 10.93 7.94
N THR A 158 -5.63 10.90 7.41
CA THR A 158 -4.95 12.08 6.86
C THR A 158 -4.96 12.03 5.34
N ILE A 159 -5.20 13.18 4.70
CA ILE A 159 -5.06 13.35 3.25
C ILE A 159 -3.69 13.95 2.97
N MET A 160 -2.88 13.22 2.21
CA MET A 160 -1.53 13.61 1.79
C MET A 160 -1.48 13.82 0.27
N GLY A 161 -0.67 14.78 -0.20
CA GLY A 161 -0.48 15.01 -1.63
C GLY A 161 0.77 15.80 -1.95
N GLY A 162 1.16 15.79 -3.22
CA GLY A 162 2.33 16.53 -3.73
C GLY A 162 3.61 15.71 -3.80
N VAL A 163 4.71 16.36 -4.23
CA VAL A 163 6.06 15.78 -4.41
C VAL A 163 7.09 16.70 -3.76
N PRO A 164 7.68 16.32 -2.61
CA PRO A 164 7.28 15.22 -1.75
C PRO A 164 5.90 15.45 -1.12
N ALA A 165 5.19 14.37 -0.79
CA ALA A 165 3.85 14.46 -0.22
C ALA A 165 3.86 15.16 1.15
N LYS A 166 2.89 16.07 1.33
CA LYS A 166 2.64 16.81 2.57
C LYS A 166 1.20 16.65 2.98
N THR A 167 0.90 16.81 4.25
CA THR A 167 -0.46 16.85 4.76
C THR A 167 -1.24 18.00 4.11
N ILE A 168 -2.37 17.67 3.49
CA ILE A 168 -3.33 18.64 2.95
C ILE A 168 -4.31 19.01 4.05
N ARG A 169 -4.95 17.99 4.68
CA ARG A 169 -5.85 18.14 5.82
C ARG A 169 -6.19 16.77 6.43
N PRO A 170 -6.74 16.70 7.63
CA PRO A 170 -7.41 15.50 8.11
C PRO A 170 -8.71 15.24 7.32
N ARG A 171 -9.17 13.97 7.28
CA ARG A 171 -10.48 13.59 6.72
C ARG A 171 -11.62 13.99 7.62
N PHE A 172 -11.41 13.84 8.92
CA PHE A 172 -12.40 14.06 9.98
C PHE A 172 -11.78 14.87 11.10
N ASP A 173 -12.58 15.34 12.04
CA ASP A 173 -12.11 15.84 13.32
C ASP A 173 -11.50 14.73 14.19
N ASP A 174 -10.76 15.11 15.22
CA ASP A 174 -10.02 14.17 16.07
C ASP A 174 -10.96 13.18 16.79
N ARG A 175 -12.14 13.62 17.22
CA ARG A 175 -13.15 12.78 17.86
C ARG A 175 -13.65 11.68 16.91
N THR A 176 -14.00 12.05 15.72
CA THR A 176 -14.48 11.12 14.68
C THR A 176 -13.39 10.14 14.27
N ALA A 177 -12.15 10.62 14.05
CA ALA A 177 -11.01 9.79 13.73
C ALA A 177 -10.70 8.79 14.84
N ALA A 178 -10.66 9.22 16.10
CA ALA A 178 -10.44 8.35 17.25
C ALA A 178 -11.53 7.28 17.36
N ARG A 179 -12.80 7.64 17.17
CA ARG A 179 -13.92 6.70 17.22
C ARG A 179 -13.85 5.65 16.10
N LEU A 180 -13.44 6.03 14.89
CA LEU A 180 -13.27 5.09 13.78
C LEU A 180 -12.11 4.11 14.04
N LEU A 181 -11.00 4.58 14.62
CA LEU A 181 -9.88 3.73 15.04
C LEU A 181 -10.27 2.73 16.14
N GLU A 182 -11.18 3.12 17.04
CA GLU A 182 -11.71 2.25 18.07
C GLU A 182 -12.70 1.20 17.51
N LEU A 183 -13.60 1.63 16.60
CA LEU A 183 -14.60 0.78 15.99
C LEU A 183 -13.99 -0.30 15.09
N GLN A 184 -12.93 0.00 14.40
CA GLN A 184 -12.26 -0.89 13.44
C GLN A 184 -13.27 -1.67 12.58
N TRP A 185 -14.20 -0.96 11.93
CA TRP A 185 -15.32 -1.56 11.21
C TRP A 185 -14.88 -2.58 10.15
N TRP A 186 -13.69 -2.47 9.62
CA TRP A 186 -13.09 -3.43 8.68
C TRP A 186 -12.82 -4.81 9.28
N ASN A 187 -12.89 -4.95 10.59
CA ASN A 187 -12.78 -6.22 11.31
C ASN A 187 -14.15 -6.84 11.69
N TRP A 188 -15.26 -6.15 11.39
CA TRP A 188 -16.57 -6.69 11.65
C TRP A 188 -16.93 -7.87 10.74
N PRO A 189 -17.78 -8.80 11.17
CA PRO A 189 -18.39 -9.78 10.28
C PRO A 189 -19.08 -9.09 9.10
N VAL A 190 -19.02 -9.71 7.92
CA VAL A 190 -19.56 -9.14 6.67
C VAL A 190 -21.03 -8.76 6.79
N GLU A 191 -21.82 -9.56 7.52
CA GLU A 191 -23.23 -9.31 7.77
C GLU A 191 -23.44 -8.02 8.58
N LYS A 192 -22.57 -7.76 9.59
CA LYS A 192 -22.60 -6.53 10.36
C LYS A 192 -22.22 -5.34 9.50
N ILE A 193 -21.19 -5.45 8.65
CA ILE A 193 -20.83 -4.41 7.69
C ILE A 193 -22.02 -4.11 6.79
N ARG A 194 -22.62 -5.15 6.17
CA ARG A 194 -23.77 -4.99 5.27
C ARG A 194 -24.94 -4.27 5.93
N ALA A 195 -25.29 -4.64 7.16
CA ALA A 195 -26.38 -4.01 7.91
C ALA A 195 -26.09 -2.52 8.22
N ASN A 196 -24.82 -2.13 8.31
CA ASN A 196 -24.39 -0.77 8.63
C ASN A 196 -23.95 0.05 7.40
N LEU A 197 -23.90 -0.54 6.19
CA LEU A 197 -23.48 0.19 4.96
C LEU A 197 -24.19 1.54 4.78
N PRO A 198 -25.54 1.67 4.95
CA PRO A 198 -26.20 2.97 4.78
C PRO A 198 -25.69 4.05 5.75
N ARG A 199 -25.29 3.65 6.96
CA ARG A 199 -24.74 4.56 7.99
C ARG A 199 -23.28 4.92 7.70
N ILE A 200 -22.47 3.91 7.35
CA ILE A 200 -21.07 4.10 6.94
C ILE A 200 -20.99 5.06 5.77
N MET A 201 -21.80 4.85 4.73
CA MET A 201 -21.79 5.67 3.51
C MET A 201 -22.27 7.11 3.75
N ARG A 202 -23.10 7.35 4.77
CA ARG A 202 -23.59 8.69 5.14
C ARG A 202 -22.75 9.35 6.24
N GLY A 203 -21.72 8.67 6.76
CA GLY A 203 -20.87 9.22 7.82
C GLY A 203 -21.58 9.33 9.19
N GLU A 204 -22.60 8.52 9.45
CA GLU A 204 -23.39 8.55 10.69
C GLU A 204 -22.69 7.79 11.82
N ILE A 205 -21.52 8.29 12.26
CA ILE A 205 -20.63 7.57 13.18
C ILE A 205 -21.27 7.27 14.55
N ASP A 206 -22.07 8.19 15.06
CA ASP A 206 -22.74 8.04 16.37
C ASP A 206 -23.80 6.92 16.37
N LYS A 207 -24.19 6.42 15.19
CA LYS A 207 -25.13 5.31 15.02
C LYS A 207 -24.44 3.97 14.73
N LEU A 208 -23.10 3.96 14.71
CA LEU A 208 -22.30 2.75 14.50
C LEU A 208 -21.90 2.14 15.84
N GLY A 209 -22.14 0.83 15.99
CA GLY A 209 -21.82 0.11 17.22
C GLY A 209 -22.16 -1.36 17.17
#